data_0590dde260e0bdec15f8e72fc358e912
#
_entry.id   0590dde260e0bdec15f8e72fc358e912
#
_cell.length_a   1.000
_cell.length_b   1.000
_cell.length_c   1.000
_cell.angle_alpha   90.00
_cell.angle_beta   90.00
_cell.angle_gamma   90.00
#
_symmetry.space_group_name_H-M   'P 1'
#
loop_
_entity.id
_entity.type
_entity.pdbx_description
1 polymer ?
#
loop_
_entity_poly.entity_id
_entity_poly.type
_entity_poly.pdbx_seq_one_letter_code
_entity_poly.pdbx_strand_id
1 'polypeptide(L)'
;MIRAGTLLEKEPGLSTIFQGAEHSYVRCVIADLDDPERHFECRVLDEDDIPISVGEPITLEVIKVVTERRSGVVRFDCRLIKTEK
;
A
#
# COMPACT_ATOMS: atom_id res chain seq x y z
N MET A 1 -4.66 -0.28 11.98
CA MET A 1 -5.16 -1.55 11.38
C MET A 1 -4.06 -2.12 10.48
N ILE A 2 -3.90 -3.41 10.51
CA ILE A 2 -2.86 -4.10 9.75
C ILE A 2 -3.49 -4.91 8.63
N ARG A 3 -2.90 -4.84 7.43
CA ARG A 3 -3.29 -5.65 6.27
C ARG A 3 -2.10 -6.48 5.81
N ALA A 4 -2.37 -7.74 5.53
CA ALA A 4 -1.37 -8.67 5.01
C ALA A 4 -1.88 -9.32 3.72
N GLY A 5 -0.96 -9.68 2.84
CA GLY A 5 -1.30 -10.33 1.59
C GLY A 5 -0.07 -10.61 0.75
N THR A 6 -0.28 -10.79 -0.54
CA THR A 6 0.78 -11.03 -1.52
C THR A 6 0.88 -9.83 -2.46
N LEU A 7 2.07 -9.30 -2.64
CA LEU A 7 2.31 -8.17 -3.54
C LEU A 7 2.15 -8.63 -5.00
N LEU A 8 1.20 -8.02 -5.72
CA LEU A 8 0.92 -8.33 -7.13
C LEU A 8 1.55 -7.34 -8.08
N GLU A 9 1.55 -6.05 -7.72
CA GLU A 9 2.14 -4.97 -8.51
C GLU A 9 2.83 -3.97 -7.60
N LYS A 10 3.90 -3.39 -8.10
CA LYS A 10 4.67 -2.37 -7.39
C LYS A 10 5.09 -1.28 -8.37
N GLU A 11 4.78 -0.03 -8.05
CA GLU A 11 5.18 1.14 -8.83
C GLU A 11 5.84 2.16 -7.89
N PRO A 12 7.18 2.22 -7.84
CA PRO A 12 7.91 3.17 -7.02
C PRO A 12 8.10 4.52 -7.69
N GLY A 13 8.67 5.47 -6.97
CA GLY A 13 9.07 6.77 -7.51
C GLY A 13 7.94 7.76 -7.69
N LEU A 14 6.83 7.59 -7.00
CA LEU A 14 5.67 8.49 -7.04
C LEU A 14 5.70 9.46 -5.85
N SER A 15 4.97 10.57 -5.96
CA SER A 15 4.81 11.51 -4.86
C SER A 15 3.38 12.04 -4.79
N THR A 16 2.97 12.42 -3.60
CA THR A 16 1.64 12.97 -3.34
C THR A 16 1.68 13.95 -2.18
N ILE A 17 0.63 14.77 -2.07
CA ILE A 17 0.42 15.63 -0.90
C ILE A 17 -0.44 14.87 0.10
N PHE A 18 0.08 14.74 1.31
CA PHE A 18 -0.62 14.10 2.43
C PHE A 18 -0.51 14.98 3.66
N GLN A 19 -1.63 15.38 4.24
CA GLN A 19 -1.70 16.30 5.37
C GLN A 19 -0.89 17.60 5.18
N GLY A 20 -0.96 18.15 3.96
CA GLY A 20 -0.30 19.42 3.64
C GLY A 20 1.19 19.33 3.32
N ALA A 21 1.76 18.16 3.32
CA ALA A 21 3.18 17.94 3.01
C ALA A 21 3.35 16.96 1.84
N GLU A 22 4.41 17.14 1.06
CA GLU A 22 4.75 16.22 0.00
C GLU A 22 5.42 14.97 0.57
N HIS A 23 4.92 13.81 0.13
CA HIS A 23 5.47 12.51 0.51
C HIS A 23 5.76 11.68 -0.73
N SER A 24 6.91 11.03 -0.76
CA SER A 24 7.15 9.96 -1.73
C SER A 24 6.34 8.73 -1.35
N TYR A 25 5.95 7.93 -2.35
CA TYR A 25 5.23 6.71 -2.07
C TYR A 25 5.46 5.65 -3.15
N VAL A 26 5.15 4.41 -2.79
CA VAL A 26 5.11 3.27 -3.70
C VAL A 26 3.65 2.82 -3.83
N ARG A 27 3.16 2.76 -5.07
CA ARG A 27 1.83 2.22 -5.34
C ARG A 27 1.92 0.71 -5.37
N CYS A 28 1.05 0.05 -4.64
CA CYS A 28 1.01 -1.41 -4.56
C CYS A 28 -0.40 -1.93 -4.83
N VAL A 29 -0.49 -3.06 -5.52
CA VAL A 29 -1.69 -3.87 -5.60
C VAL A 29 -1.41 -5.18 -4.88
N ILE A 30 -2.29 -5.55 -3.97
CA ILE A 30 -2.09 -6.65 -3.04
C ILE A 30 -3.28 -7.60 -3.10
N ALA A 31 -3.00 -8.91 -3.19
CA ALA A 31 -4.02 -9.94 -3.00
C ALA A 31 -4.19 -10.20 -1.51
N ASP A 32 -5.44 -10.17 -1.04
CA ASP A 32 -5.76 -10.38 0.36
C ASP A 32 -5.28 -11.77 0.83
N LEU A 33 -4.74 -11.84 2.03
CA LEU A 33 -4.24 -13.09 2.61
C LEU A 33 -5.35 -14.13 2.78
N ASP A 34 -6.53 -13.70 3.20
CA ASP A 34 -7.67 -14.59 3.48
C ASP A 34 -8.47 -14.93 2.22
N ASP A 35 -8.44 -14.05 1.22
CA ASP A 35 -9.15 -14.24 -0.04
C ASP A 35 -8.27 -13.73 -1.20
N PRO A 36 -7.43 -14.59 -1.80
CA PRO A 36 -6.50 -14.18 -2.85
C PRO A 36 -7.16 -13.64 -4.13
N GLU A 37 -8.43 -13.88 -4.35
CA GLU A 37 -9.16 -13.29 -5.47
C GLU A 37 -9.54 -11.83 -5.22
N ARG A 38 -9.51 -11.40 -3.96
CA ARG A 38 -9.79 -10.03 -3.55
C ARG A 38 -8.51 -9.22 -3.55
N HIS A 39 -8.47 -8.21 -4.42
CA HIS A 39 -7.33 -7.32 -4.54
C HIS A 39 -7.65 -5.95 -3.95
N PHE A 40 -6.66 -5.30 -3.39
CA PHE A 40 -6.79 -3.93 -2.95
C PHE A 40 -5.57 -3.11 -3.32
N GLU A 41 -5.80 -1.83 -3.56
CA GLU A 41 -4.75 -0.87 -3.90
C GLU A 41 -4.34 -0.09 -2.66
N CYS A 42 -3.03 0.11 -2.48
CA CYS A 42 -2.52 0.92 -1.40
C CYS A 42 -1.34 1.78 -1.86
N ARG A 43 -1.13 2.87 -1.12
CA ARG A 43 0.06 3.72 -1.25
C ARG A 43 0.90 3.54 0.00
N VAL A 44 2.13 3.09 -0.16
CA VAL A 44 3.08 2.97 0.94
C VAL A 44 3.84 4.29 1.02
N LEU A 45 3.53 5.10 2.03
CA LEU A 45 4.05 6.45 2.18
C LEU A 45 5.47 6.46 2.74
N ASP A 46 6.21 7.53 2.38
CA ASP A 46 7.56 7.80 2.88
C ASP A 46 8.60 6.75 2.47
N GLU A 47 8.36 6.07 1.34
CA GLU A 47 9.27 5.12 0.76
C GLU A 47 9.53 5.47 -0.71
N ASP A 48 10.79 5.45 -1.13
CA ASP A 48 11.15 5.59 -2.54
C ASP A 48 10.95 4.27 -3.28
N ASP A 49 11.19 3.16 -2.61
CA ASP A 49 10.90 1.79 -3.03
C ASP A 49 10.78 0.93 -1.77
N ILE A 50 10.24 -0.27 -1.93
CA ILE A 50 10.10 -1.23 -0.83
C ILE A 50 10.94 -2.47 -1.10
N PRO A 51 11.52 -3.10 -0.06
CA PRO A 51 12.41 -4.27 -0.24
C PRO A 51 11.65 -5.58 -0.46
N ILE A 52 10.42 -5.50 -0.95
CA ILE A 52 9.55 -6.65 -1.19
C ILE A 52 9.33 -6.74 -2.69
N SER A 53 9.53 -7.92 -3.25
CA SER A 53 9.34 -8.19 -4.67
C SER A 53 7.92 -8.67 -4.97
N VAL A 54 7.49 -8.47 -6.22
CA VAL A 54 6.21 -9.02 -6.68
C VAL A 54 6.19 -10.54 -6.47
N GLY A 55 5.11 -11.04 -5.91
CA GLY A 55 4.94 -12.44 -5.55
C GLY A 55 5.30 -12.77 -4.10
N GLU A 56 5.89 -11.84 -3.37
CA GLU A 56 6.26 -12.05 -1.98
C GLU A 56 5.17 -11.57 -1.01
N PRO A 57 5.13 -12.14 0.22
CA PRO A 57 4.21 -11.66 1.24
C PRO A 57 4.58 -10.24 1.71
N ILE A 58 3.56 -9.45 1.99
CA ILE A 58 3.70 -8.07 2.47
C ILE A 58 2.72 -7.82 3.62
N THR A 59 3.18 -7.09 4.62
CA THR A 59 2.35 -6.64 5.74
C THR A 59 2.46 -5.13 5.89
N LEU A 60 1.32 -4.47 5.94
CA LEU A 60 1.24 -3.01 5.96
C LEU A 60 0.38 -2.53 7.13
N GLU A 61 0.76 -1.39 7.70
CA GLU A 61 -0.08 -0.65 8.63
C GLU A 61 -0.93 0.34 7.85
N VAL A 62 -2.25 0.23 7.95
CA VAL A 62 -3.18 1.17 7.31
C VAL A 62 -3.31 2.41 8.18
N ILE A 63 -2.93 3.56 7.62
CA ILE A 63 -3.00 4.87 8.29
C ILE A 63 -4.33 5.54 7.99
N LYS A 64 -4.81 5.42 6.75
CA LYS A 64 -6.01 6.11 6.28
C LYS A 64 -6.69 5.30 5.19
N VAL A 65 -8.02 5.28 5.23
CA VAL A 65 -8.85 4.70 4.17
C VAL A 65 -9.48 5.84 3.38
N VAL A 66 -9.27 5.84 2.07
CA VAL A 66 -9.81 6.86 1.17
C VAL A 66 -10.78 6.20 0.20
N THR A 67 -12.01 6.69 0.15
CA THR A 67 -12.99 6.26 -0.85
C THR A 67 -13.15 7.35 -1.88
N GLU A 68 -12.89 7.04 -3.13
CA GLU A 68 -13.07 7.98 -4.23
C GLU A 68 -14.56 8.07 -4.57
N ARG A 69 -15.12 9.29 -4.50
CA ARG A 69 -16.56 9.51 -4.65
C ARG A 69 -17.11 9.13 -6.02
N ARG A 70 -16.33 9.35 -7.09
CA ARG A 70 -16.79 9.11 -8.46
C ARG A 70 -16.79 7.65 -8.85
N SER A 71 -15.75 6.92 -8.47
CA SER A 71 -15.55 5.54 -8.89
C SER A 71 -15.99 4.54 -7.82
N GLY A 72 -16.13 4.96 -6.56
CA GLY A 72 -16.37 4.07 -5.43
C GLY A 72 -15.16 3.21 -5.04
N VAL A 73 -14.01 3.46 -5.68
CA VAL A 73 -12.78 2.72 -5.39
C VAL A 73 -12.26 3.07 -4.00
N VAL A 74 -11.94 2.06 -3.22
CA VAL A 74 -11.34 2.21 -1.90
C VAL A 74 -9.83 2.04 -2.03
N ARG A 75 -9.10 3.00 -1.49
CA ARG A 75 -7.64 2.99 -1.46
C ARG A 75 -7.16 3.14 -0.02
N PHE A 76 -6.10 2.43 0.29
CA PHE A 76 -5.47 2.50 1.61
C PHE A 76 -4.17 3.29 1.54
N ASP A 77 -4.00 4.24 2.44
CA ASP A 77 -2.72 4.88 2.67
C ASP A 77 -2.06 4.14 3.84
N CYS A 78 -0.85 3.63 3.60
CA CYS A 78 -0.21 2.67 4.47
C CYS A 78 1.24 3.04 4.76
N ARG A 79 1.78 2.43 5.80
CA ARG A 79 3.22 2.39 6.07
C ARG A 79 3.71 0.95 6.06
N LEU A 80 4.93 0.77 5.59
CA LEU A 80 5.58 -0.53 5.64
C LEU A 80 5.93 -0.88 7.09
N ILE A 81 5.53 -2.08 7.51
CA ILE A 81 5.95 -2.61 8.80
C ILE A 81 7.34 -3.19 8.62
N LYS A 82 8.31 -2.60 9.30
CA LYS A 82 9.69 -3.08 9.29
C LYS A 82 9.89 -3.99 10.47
N THR A 83 10.33 -5.22 10.18
CA THR A 83 10.68 -6.17 11.22
C THR A 83 12.13 -5.95 11.62
N GLU A 84 12.35 -5.59 12.85
CA GLU A 84 13.70 -5.54 13.41
C GLU A 84 14.15 -6.95 13.83
N LYS A 85 15.37 -7.22 13.53
CA LYS A 85 16.02 -8.45 13.99
C LYS A 85 17.05 -8.12 15.05
#